data_2de617b52f296800c8d4f8a5eb1b8b80
#
_entry.id   2de617b52f296800c8d4f8a5eb1b8b80
#
_cell.length_a   1.000
_cell.length_b   1.000
_cell.length_c   1.000
_cell.angle_alpha   90.00
_cell.angle_beta   90.00
_cell.angle_gamma   90.00
#
_symmetry.space_group_name_H-M   'P 1'
#
loop_
_entity.id
_entity.type
_entity.pdbx_description
1 polymer ?
#
loop_
_entity_poly.entity_id
_entity_poly.type
_entity_poly.pdbx_seq_one_letter_code
_entity_poly.pdbx_strand_id
1 'polypeptide(L)'
;FATMDNAIKSMDESIIGLMQEENALTTQYNKLIASAKIPFDGQVCNLSLLRPYLTGNDRTVRRQAWKAYSDYFMTVADELDDIYDKLVKNRTAQAKAMGYDNYIQLGYYRMNRNSYDRNDVENFRRQVKEVFVPFAERVHEIRRKRLGLEKLSYIDNEVYFKEGNPDPVGTAQEILESGQKMYAELSPETKEFFDFMMENELFDVFGRKDKKQGGYMTYLYQYHSPFIFANFNGTSGDVDVITHECGHAFQGYLSGQDPIMEHADITMETAEIHSMSMEFFTDPWMKEFFGDREKDFLSMQLEDAIRFIPYGTMVDEFQHIVYETPELTPQ
;
A
#
# COMPACT_ATOMS: atom_id res chain seq x y z
N PHE A 1 -26.39 -8.80 4.17
CA PHE A 1 -26.82 -8.73 5.59
C PHE A 1 -25.61 -8.61 6.53
N ALA A 2 -24.55 -9.43 6.38
CA ALA A 2 -23.38 -9.38 7.27
C ALA A 2 -22.71 -7.98 7.28
N THR A 3 -22.51 -7.37 6.12
CA THR A 3 -21.95 -6.02 5.99
C THR A 3 -22.83 -4.96 6.67
N MET A 4 -24.15 -5.03 6.49
CA MET A 4 -25.10 -4.13 7.17
C MET A 4 -25.08 -4.33 8.69
N ASP A 5 -25.00 -5.58 9.15
CA ASP A 5 -24.88 -5.90 10.57
C ASP A 5 -23.56 -5.34 11.17
N ASN A 6 -22.45 -5.45 10.43
CA ASN A 6 -21.18 -4.82 10.82
C ASN A 6 -21.27 -3.29 10.86
N ALA A 7 -21.96 -2.67 9.93
CA ALA A 7 -22.18 -1.21 9.95
C ALA A 7 -22.91 -0.77 11.23
N ILE A 8 -23.95 -1.51 11.64
CA ILE A 8 -24.69 -1.26 12.90
C ILE A 8 -23.77 -1.47 14.11
N LYS A 9 -22.96 -2.55 14.12
CA LYS A 9 -22.05 -2.88 15.21
C LYS A 9 -20.84 -1.96 15.30
N SER A 10 -20.54 -1.19 14.28
CA SER A 10 -19.36 -0.31 14.21
C SER A 10 -19.66 1.17 14.40
N MET A 11 -20.91 1.56 14.55
CA MET A 11 -21.35 2.95 14.66
C MET A 11 -22.45 3.13 15.71
N ASP A 12 -22.28 4.13 16.57
CA ASP A 12 -23.28 4.58 17.55
C ASP A 12 -23.15 6.09 17.75
N GLU A 13 -24.25 6.75 18.09
CA GLU A 13 -24.27 8.21 18.34
C GLU A 13 -23.31 8.62 19.45
N SER A 14 -23.08 7.77 20.45
CA SER A 14 -22.18 8.03 21.58
C SER A 14 -20.71 8.20 21.19
N ILE A 15 -20.29 7.70 20.02
CA ILE A 15 -18.90 7.78 19.56
C ILE A 15 -18.65 8.85 18.50
N ILE A 16 -19.65 9.60 18.04
CA ILE A 16 -19.52 10.60 16.96
C ILE A 16 -18.40 11.60 17.27
N GLY A 17 -18.34 12.13 18.51
CA GLY A 17 -17.30 13.06 18.92
C GLY A 17 -15.88 12.45 18.85
N LEU A 18 -15.74 11.19 19.27
CA LEU A 18 -14.48 10.46 19.20
C LEU A 18 -14.07 10.18 17.75
N MET A 19 -15.02 9.85 16.87
CA MET A 19 -14.74 9.67 15.43
C MET A 19 -14.27 10.97 14.75
N GLN A 20 -14.85 12.12 15.15
CA GLN A 20 -14.39 13.42 14.66
C GLN A 20 -12.95 13.70 15.10
N GLU A 21 -12.60 13.38 16.35
CA GLU A 21 -11.24 13.50 16.87
C GLU A 21 -10.28 12.53 16.14
N GLU A 22 -10.68 11.27 15.91
CA GLU A 22 -9.90 10.30 15.13
C GLU A 22 -9.60 10.84 13.73
N ASN A 23 -10.59 11.40 13.04
CA ASN A 23 -10.42 12.02 11.72
C ASN A 23 -9.46 13.22 11.75
N ALA A 24 -9.50 14.03 12.81
CA ALA A 24 -8.58 15.14 12.99
C ALA A 24 -7.14 14.66 13.19
N LEU A 25 -6.92 13.64 14.02
CA LEU A 25 -5.61 13.01 14.26
C LEU A 25 -5.05 12.37 12.98
N THR A 26 -5.88 11.65 12.23
CA THR A 26 -5.49 11.07 10.94
C THR A 26 -5.12 12.15 9.92
N THR A 27 -5.86 13.27 9.92
CA THR A 27 -5.53 14.42 9.08
C THR A 27 -4.21 15.06 9.49
N GLN A 28 -3.93 15.16 10.77
CA GLN A 28 -2.65 15.66 11.29
C GLN A 28 -1.49 14.77 10.85
N TYR A 29 -1.62 13.45 10.99
CA TYR A 29 -0.64 12.49 10.51
C TYR A 29 -0.36 12.67 8.99
N ASN A 30 -1.42 12.70 8.18
CA ASN A 30 -1.26 12.86 6.73
C ASN A 30 -0.55 14.17 6.35
N LYS A 31 -0.86 15.28 7.02
CA LYS A 31 -0.19 16.57 6.81
C LYS A 31 1.28 16.52 7.22
N LEU A 32 1.59 15.89 8.35
CA LEU A 32 2.96 15.73 8.82
C LEU A 32 3.81 14.97 7.81
N ILE A 33 3.34 13.83 7.34
CA ILE A 33 4.04 13.02 6.33
C ILE A 33 4.17 13.77 4.99
N ALA A 34 3.12 14.44 4.53
CA ALA A 34 3.15 15.20 3.27
C ALA A 34 4.08 16.42 3.34
N SER A 35 4.32 16.96 4.54
CA SER A 35 5.19 18.14 4.75
C SER A 35 6.68 17.83 4.70
N ALA A 36 7.09 16.57 4.50
CA ALA A 36 8.48 16.14 4.51
C ALA A 36 9.35 16.96 3.54
N LYS A 37 10.43 17.55 4.07
CA LYS A 37 11.43 18.32 3.33
C LYS A 37 12.80 17.80 3.69
N ILE A 38 13.33 16.93 2.85
CA ILE A 38 14.58 16.21 3.07
C ILE A 38 15.62 16.74 2.08
N PRO A 39 16.60 17.53 2.53
CA PRO A 39 17.70 17.97 1.65
C PRO A 39 18.52 16.74 1.23
N PHE A 40 18.59 16.50 -0.07
CA PHE A 40 19.39 15.40 -0.63
C PHE A 40 19.83 15.72 -2.06
N ASP A 41 21.07 15.43 -2.39
CA ASP A 41 21.65 15.60 -3.74
C ASP A 41 21.37 16.98 -4.36
N GLY A 42 21.59 18.04 -3.58
CA GLY A 42 21.42 19.43 -4.03
C GLY A 42 19.97 19.91 -4.20
N GLN A 43 18.99 19.10 -3.84
CA GLN A 43 17.57 19.44 -3.91
C GLN A 43 16.86 19.17 -2.58
N VAL A 44 15.59 19.59 -2.50
CA VAL A 44 14.71 19.26 -1.37
C VAL A 44 13.69 18.23 -1.83
N CYS A 45 13.84 17.02 -1.34
CA CYS A 45 12.94 15.91 -1.63
C CYS A 45 11.78 15.84 -0.63
N ASN A 46 10.62 15.41 -1.08
CA ASN A 46 9.65 14.73 -0.23
C ASN A 46 9.97 13.22 -0.17
N LEU A 47 9.15 12.44 0.52
CA LEU A 47 9.41 11.00 0.68
C LEU A 47 9.35 10.25 -0.67
N SER A 48 8.47 10.64 -1.59
CA SER A 48 8.36 10.02 -2.91
C SER A 48 9.56 10.36 -3.80
N LEU A 49 10.00 11.62 -3.81
CA LEU A 49 11.16 12.06 -4.58
C LEU A 49 12.48 11.50 -4.07
N LEU A 50 12.53 11.09 -2.79
CA LEU A 50 13.70 10.43 -2.21
C LEU A 50 13.79 8.93 -2.61
N ARG A 51 12.67 8.31 -2.97
CA ARG A 51 12.57 6.87 -3.24
C ARG A 51 13.59 6.33 -4.26
N PRO A 52 13.84 6.97 -5.42
CA PRO A 52 14.85 6.50 -6.36
C PRO A 52 16.26 6.36 -5.76
N TYR A 53 16.62 7.22 -4.80
CA TYR A 53 17.90 7.12 -4.09
C TYR A 53 17.91 6.01 -3.03
N LEU A 54 16.75 5.69 -2.43
CA LEU A 54 16.62 4.60 -1.45
C LEU A 54 16.72 3.22 -2.09
N THR A 55 16.37 3.10 -3.38
CA THR A 55 16.45 1.87 -4.17
C THR A 55 17.60 1.85 -5.17
N GLY A 56 18.34 2.96 -5.29
CA GLY A 56 19.42 3.16 -6.25
C GLY A 56 20.55 2.14 -6.12
N ASN A 57 21.28 1.89 -7.22
CA ASN A 57 22.31 0.87 -7.30
C ASN A 57 23.56 1.20 -6.47
N ASP A 58 23.96 2.49 -6.40
CA ASP A 58 25.10 2.89 -5.59
C ASP A 58 24.80 2.75 -4.09
N ARG A 59 25.39 1.74 -3.46
CA ARG A 59 25.18 1.43 -2.04
C ARG A 59 25.60 2.57 -1.10
N THR A 60 26.55 3.42 -1.51
CA THR A 60 27.02 4.56 -0.71
C THR A 60 25.96 5.67 -0.74
N VAL A 61 25.47 6.02 -1.92
CA VAL A 61 24.38 6.98 -2.11
C VAL A 61 23.13 6.48 -1.41
N ARG A 62 22.79 5.20 -1.59
CA ARG A 62 21.64 4.56 -0.94
C ARG A 62 21.71 4.66 0.60
N ARG A 63 22.90 4.42 1.20
CA ARG A 63 23.10 4.57 2.64
C ARG A 63 22.91 6.02 3.10
N GLN A 64 23.38 6.98 2.32
CA GLN A 64 23.18 8.40 2.63
C GLN A 64 21.71 8.79 2.54
N ALA A 65 20.98 8.30 1.53
CA ALA A 65 19.55 8.54 1.38
C ALA A 65 18.74 7.93 2.54
N TRP A 66 19.04 6.69 2.92
CA TRP A 66 18.40 6.05 4.08
C TRP A 66 18.73 6.77 5.41
N LYS A 67 19.95 7.33 5.52
CA LYS A 67 20.28 8.18 6.66
C LYS A 67 19.45 9.46 6.66
N ALA A 68 19.33 10.14 5.53
CA ALA A 68 18.53 11.36 5.43
C ALA A 68 17.04 11.10 5.72
N TYR A 69 16.52 9.96 5.23
CA TYR A 69 15.18 9.47 5.55
C TYR A 69 14.99 9.27 7.06
N SER A 70 15.90 8.54 7.69
CA SER A 70 15.87 8.27 9.13
C SER A 70 16.00 9.56 9.95
N ASP A 71 16.93 10.44 9.59
CA ASP A 71 17.14 11.72 10.27
C ASP A 71 15.85 12.56 10.23
N TYR A 72 15.13 12.59 9.11
CA TYR A 72 13.84 13.27 9.02
C TYR A 72 12.83 12.69 10.02
N PHE A 73 12.63 11.36 10.04
CA PHE A 73 11.70 10.74 10.96
C PHE A 73 12.08 10.96 12.42
N MET A 74 13.37 11.02 12.74
CA MET A 74 13.82 11.39 14.09
C MET A 74 13.44 12.83 14.46
N THR A 75 13.34 13.75 13.51
CA THR A 75 12.91 15.14 13.80
C THR A 75 11.42 15.26 14.12
N VAL A 76 10.62 14.31 13.68
CA VAL A 76 9.14 14.30 13.85
C VAL A 76 8.66 13.16 14.76
N ALA A 77 9.59 12.42 15.37
CA ALA A 77 9.30 11.22 16.15
C ALA A 77 8.32 11.50 17.29
N ASP A 78 8.57 12.53 18.08
CA ASP A 78 7.73 12.89 19.23
C ASP A 78 6.30 13.24 18.78
N GLU A 79 6.13 13.89 17.62
CA GLU A 79 4.80 14.23 17.09
C GLU A 79 4.08 12.99 16.55
N LEU A 80 4.80 12.09 15.89
CA LEU A 80 4.25 10.80 15.45
C LEU A 80 3.82 9.93 16.63
N ASP A 81 4.65 9.84 17.65
CA ASP A 81 4.37 9.11 18.87
C ASP A 81 3.11 9.65 19.58
N ASP A 82 3.00 10.99 19.71
CA ASP A 82 1.83 11.65 20.31
C ASP A 82 0.55 11.38 19.51
N ILE A 83 0.61 11.48 18.18
CA ILE A 83 -0.55 11.19 17.30
C ILE A 83 -0.96 9.71 17.45
N TYR A 84 -0.01 8.78 17.42
CA TYR A 84 -0.31 7.37 17.53
C TYR A 84 -0.89 6.98 18.90
N ASP A 85 -0.30 7.48 19.98
CA ASP A 85 -0.81 7.28 21.35
C ASP A 85 -2.25 7.80 21.50
N LYS A 86 -2.52 8.99 20.98
CA LYS A 86 -3.88 9.56 20.97
C LYS A 86 -4.86 8.71 20.14
N LEU A 87 -4.44 8.20 18.99
CA LEU A 87 -5.26 7.32 18.16
C LEU A 87 -5.60 6.01 18.89
N VAL A 88 -4.63 5.39 19.56
CA VAL A 88 -4.86 4.15 20.35
C VAL A 88 -5.84 4.41 21.48
N LYS A 89 -5.65 5.49 22.25
CA LYS A 89 -6.55 5.89 23.34
C LYS A 89 -7.95 6.22 22.85
N ASN A 90 -8.06 7.00 21.77
CA ASN A 90 -9.33 7.37 21.16
C ASN A 90 -10.11 6.14 20.69
N ARG A 91 -9.49 5.25 19.91
CA ARG A 91 -10.11 4.00 19.43
C ARG A 91 -10.51 3.07 20.56
N THR A 92 -9.69 2.97 21.61
CA THR A 92 -10.03 2.23 22.83
C THR A 92 -11.26 2.84 23.52
N ALA A 93 -11.34 4.17 23.60
CA ALA A 93 -12.51 4.85 24.16
C ALA A 93 -13.78 4.62 23.34
N GLN A 94 -13.69 4.64 22.02
CA GLN A 94 -14.81 4.30 21.13
C GLN A 94 -15.31 2.87 21.39
N ALA A 95 -14.41 1.89 21.44
CA ALA A 95 -14.77 0.52 21.74
C ALA A 95 -15.46 0.37 23.09
N LYS A 96 -14.94 0.99 24.12
CA LYS A 96 -15.54 0.99 25.46
C LYS A 96 -16.93 1.64 25.49
N ALA A 97 -17.12 2.78 24.82
CA ALA A 97 -18.39 3.46 24.72
C ALA A 97 -19.46 2.60 24.05
N MET A 98 -19.07 1.76 23.10
CA MET A 98 -19.94 0.79 22.41
C MET A 98 -20.09 -0.55 23.16
N GLY A 99 -19.48 -0.72 24.35
CA GLY A 99 -19.59 -1.93 25.17
C GLY A 99 -18.67 -3.07 24.79
N TYR A 100 -17.62 -2.81 23.97
CA TYR A 100 -16.60 -3.79 23.64
C TYR A 100 -15.45 -3.79 24.66
N ASP A 101 -14.84 -4.96 24.87
CA ASP A 101 -13.72 -5.10 25.81
C ASP A 101 -12.46 -4.34 25.36
N ASN A 102 -12.21 -4.28 24.06
CA ASN A 102 -11.12 -3.52 23.43
C ASN A 102 -11.46 -3.17 21.98
N TYR A 103 -10.55 -2.47 21.30
CA TYR A 103 -10.79 -2.03 19.92
C TYR A 103 -10.75 -3.16 18.87
N ILE A 104 -10.19 -4.33 19.17
CA ILE A 104 -10.01 -5.40 18.18
C ILE A 104 -11.34 -5.79 17.53
N GLN A 105 -12.38 -6.05 18.35
CA GLN A 105 -13.69 -6.44 17.83
C GLN A 105 -14.35 -5.32 17.01
N LEU A 106 -14.30 -4.09 17.48
CA LEU A 106 -14.80 -2.93 16.74
C LEU A 106 -14.03 -2.73 15.43
N GLY A 107 -12.71 -2.92 15.45
CA GLY A 107 -11.85 -2.87 14.27
C GLY A 107 -12.22 -3.95 13.24
N TYR A 108 -12.53 -5.17 13.66
CA TYR A 108 -12.97 -6.25 12.78
C TYR A 108 -14.29 -5.88 12.08
N TYR A 109 -15.27 -5.33 12.80
CA TYR A 109 -16.52 -4.87 12.19
C TYR A 109 -16.28 -3.73 11.19
N ARG A 110 -15.43 -2.75 11.52
CA ARG A 110 -15.08 -1.64 10.62
C ARG A 110 -14.36 -2.09 9.36
N MET A 111 -13.58 -3.15 9.43
CA MET A 111 -12.90 -3.75 8.28
C MET A 111 -13.78 -4.74 7.51
N ASN A 112 -15.04 -4.91 7.89
CA ASN A 112 -15.95 -5.87 7.28
C ASN A 112 -15.39 -7.30 7.22
N ARG A 113 -14.71 -7.74 8.29
CA ARG A 113 -14.23 -9.12 8.42
C ARG A 113 -15.40 -10.04 8.71
N ASN A 114 -16.02 -10.54 7.64
CA ASN A 114 -17.30 -11.25 7.69
C ASN A 114 -17.17 -12.76 7.86
N SER A 115 -16.08 -13.34 7.36
CA SER A 115 -15.96 -14.80 7.14
C SER A 115 -15.00 -15.46 8.12
N TYR A 116 -14.33 -14.70 8.98
CA TYR A 116 -13.35 -15.21 9.95
C TYR A 116 -13.31 -14.32 11.19
N ASP A 117 -12.84 -14.89 12.28
CA ASP A 117 -12.69 -14.22 13.56
C ASP A 117 -11.22 -14.06 13.98
N ARG A 118 -11.02 -13.53 15.18
CA ARG A 118 -9.71 -13.32 15.77
C ARG A 118 -8.89 -14.63 15.89
N ASN A 119 -9.54 -15.77 16.20
CA ASN A 119 -8.84 -17.05 16.38
C ASN A 119 -8.32 -17.58 15.05
N ASP A 120 -9.08 -17.37 13.96
CA ASP A 120 -8.66 -17.70 12.60
C ASP A 120 -7.43 -16.89 12.21
N VAL A 121 -7.43 -15.58 12.50
CA VAL A 121 -6.29 -14.68 12.22
C VAL A 121 -5.07 -15.08 13.05
N GLU A 122 -5.23 -15.41 14.32
CA GLU A 122 -4.13 -15.90 15.18
C GLU A 122 -3.53 -17.20 14.63
N ASN A 123 -4.38 -18.13 14.19
CA ASN A 123 -3.93 -19.37 13.56
C ASN A 123 -3.19 -19.09 12.24
N PHE A 124 -3.67 -18.16 11.42
CA PHE A 124 -2.98 -17.71 10.19
C PHE A 124 -1.60 -17.14 10.51
N ARG A 125 -1.50 -16.21 11.47
CA ARG A 125 -0.22 -15.62 11.91
C ARG A 125 0.78 -16.69 12.37
N ARG A 126 0.30 -17.67 13.13
CA ARG A 126 1.15 -18.78 13.58
C ARG A 126 1.70 -19.57 12.40
N GLN A 127 0.86 -19.90 11.41
CA GLN A 127 1.30 -20.62 10.21
C GLN A 127 2.30 -19.81 9.39
N VAL A 128 2.09 -18.49 9.24
CA VAL A 128 3.06 -17.62 8.55
C VAL A 128 4.40 -17.63 9.27
N LYS A 129 4.43 -17.52 10.61
CA LYS A 129 5.67 -17.57 11.39
C LYS A 129 6.40 -18.91 11.26
N GLU A 130 5.67 -20.02 11.35
CA GLU A 130 6.26 -21.37 11.38
C GLU A 130 6.70 -21.87 10.01
N VAL A 131 6.00 -21.49 8.94
CA VAL A 131 6.18 -22.05 7.60
C VAL A 131 6.71 -21.01 6.62
N PHE A 132 6.10 -19.85 6.58
CA PHE A 132 6.35 -18.87 5.53
C PHE A 132 7.59 -18.01 5.81
N VAL A 133 7.82 -17.60 7.05
CA VAL A 133 9.02 -16.84 7.43
C VAL A 133 10.31 -17.60 7.09
N PRO A 134 10.48 -18.90 7.45
CA PRO A 134 11.65 -19.66 7.03
C PRO A 134 11.81 -19.79 5.50
N PHE A 135 10.72 -19.75 4.76
CA PHE A 135 10.77 -19.72 3.30
C PHE A 135 11.27 -18.36 2.80
N ALA A 136 10.72 -17.26 3.31
CA ALA A 136 11.16 -15.90 2.98
C ALA A 136 12.64 -15.67 3.33
N GLU A 137 13.14 -16.22 4.45
CA GLU A 137 14.56 -16.18 4.81
C GLU A 137 15.45 -16.84 3.75
N ARG A 138 15.02 -17.96 3.15
CA ARG A 138 15.75 -18.58 2.03
C ARG A 138 15.78 -17.70 0.80
N VAL A 139 14.68 -17.01 0.48
CA VAL A 139 14.62 -16.03 -0.61
C VAL A 139 15.60 -14.87 -0.33
N HIS A 140 15.63 -14.36 0.88
CA HIS A 140 16.61 -13.36 1.29
C HIS A 140 18.07 -13.84 1.13
N GLU A 141 18.37 -15.08 1.46
CA GLU A 141 19.71 -15.64 1.30
C GLU A 141 20.09 -15.80 -0.19
N ILE A 142 19.14 -16.19 -1.05
CA ILE A 142 19.35 -16.22 -2.52
C ILE A 142 19.67 -14.81 -3.02
N ARG A 143 18.89 -13.81 -2.60
CA ARG A 143 19.11 -12.40 -2.98
C ARG A 143 20.45 -11.87 -2.46
N ARG A 144 20.81 -12.18 -1.23
CA ARG A 144 22.12 -11.83 -0.66
C ARG A 144 23.27 -12.31 -1.55
N LYS A 145 23.21 -13.57 -1.99
CA LYS A 145 24.23 -14.17 -2.89
C LYS A 145 24.23 -13.52 -4.25
N ARG A 146 23.06 -13.26 -4.84
CA ARG A 146 22.90 -12.56 -6.12
C ARG A 146 23.51 -11.16 -6.08
N LEU A 147 23.32 -10.43 -4.98
CA LEU A 147 23.91 -9.11 -4.76
C LEU A 147 25.43 -9.16 -4.43
N GLY A 148 26.00 -10.33 -4.16
CA GLY A 148 27.40 -10.49 -3.79
C GLY A 148 27.74 -9.87 -2.43
N LEU A 149 26.77 -9.79 -1.51
CA LEU A 149 26.96 -9.17 -0.20
C LEU A 149 27.31 -10.23 0.86
N GLU A 150 28.17 -9.87 1.80
CA GLU A 150 28.45 -10.69 2.97
C GLU A 150 27.21 -10.78 3.88
N LYS A 151 26.53 -9.65 4.06
CA LYS A 151 25.31 -9.53 4.86
C LYS A 151 24.37 -8.52 4.23
N LEU A 152 23.06 -8.87 4.13
CA LEU A 152 22.02 -7.90 3.85
C LEU A 152 21.83 -6.99 5.07
N SER A 153 21.60 -5.73 4.80
CA SER A 153 21.24 -4.75 5.82
C SER A 153 19.95 -4.04 5.41
N TYR A 154 19.36 -3.26 6.31
CA TYR A 154 18.13 -2.52 6.07
C TYR A 154 18.13 -1.73 4.75
N ILE A 155 19.25 -1.09 4.41
CA ILE A 155 19.40 -0.33 3.17
C ILE A 155 19.39 -1.19 1.89
N ASP A 156 19.47 -2.49 2.00
CA ASP A 156 19.51 -3.43 0.86
C ASP A 156 18.12 -4.09 0.64
N ASN A 157 17.12 -3.78 1.47
CA ASN A 157 15.82 -4.45 1.41
C ASN A 157 15.08 -4.26 0.10
N GLU A 158 15.21 -3.10 -0.51
CA GLU A 158 14.54 -2.73 -1.76
C GLU A 158 15.44 -2.89 -2.99
N VAL A 159 16.53 -3.66 -2.88
CA VAL A 159 17.46 -3.91 -4.00
C VAL A 159 17.52 -5.39 -4.30
N TYR A 160 17.25 -5.74 -5.55
CA TYR A 160 17.10 -7.13 -5.99
C TYR A 160 18.26 -7.62 -6.85
N PHE A 161 18.88 -6.74 -7.64
CA PHE A 161 19.92 -7.08 -8.60
C PHE A 161 21.17 -6.22 -8.40
N LYS A 162 22.34 -6.80 -8.72
CA LYS A 162 23.62 -6.12 -8.58
C LYS A 162 23.76 -4.94 -9.54
N GLU A 163 23.13 -5.04 -10.69
CA GLU A 163 23.10 -4.01 -11.73
C GLU A 163 22.04 -2.93 -11.49
N GLY A 164 21.33 -3.01 -10.36
CA GLY A 164 20.17 -2.18 -10.02
C GLY A 164 18.85 -2.88 -10.33
N ASN A 165 17.77 -2.40 -9.73
CA ASN A 165 16.44 -2.89 -10.05
C ASN A 165 16.08 -2.57 -11.51
N PRO A 166 15.15 -3.31 -12.13
CA PRO A 166 14.63 -2.93 -13.44
C PRO A 166 13.80 -1.65 -13.30
N ASP A 167 14.20 -0.60 -14.00
CA ASP A 167 13.41 0.60 -14.15
C ASP A 167 12.60 0.53 -15.45
N PRO A 168 11.38 1.13 -15.48
CA PRO A 168 10.59 1.14 -16.68
C PRO A 168 11.28 1.96 -17.78
N VAL A 169 11.06 1.57 -19.03
CA VAL A 169 11.53 2.30 -20.20
C VAL A 169 10.51 3.37 -20.59
N GLY A 170 11.00 4.52 -21.00
CA GLY A 170 10.16 5.63 -21.43
C GLY A 170 9.77 6.61 -20.34
N THR A 171 8.95 7.56 -20.71
CA THR A 171 8.38 8.60 -19.85
C THR A 171 7.12 8.12 -19.15
N ALA A 172 6.69 8.82 -18.11
CA ALA A 172 5.42 8.53 -17.44
C ALA A 172 4.21 8.50 -18.39
N GLN A 173 4.21 9.33 -19.42
CA GLN A 173 3.17 9.33 -20.46
C GLN A 173 3.24 8.06 -21.31
N GLU A 174 4.43 7.64 -21.71
CA GLU A 174 4.63 6.39 -22.48
C GLU A 174 4.28 5.15 -21.67
N ILE A 175 4.45 5.17 -20.34
CA ILE A 175 3.97 4.10 -19.45
C ILE A 175 2.44 4.00 -19.49
N LEU A 176 1.71 5.13 -19.44
CA LEU A 176 0.25 5.14 -19.59
C LEU A 176 -0.18 4.60 -20.95
N GLU A 177 0.49 5.00 -22.03
CA GLU A 177 0.20 4.54 -23.40
C GLU A 177 0.47 3.03 -23.56
N SER A 178 1.55 2.52 -22.97
CA SER A 178 1.84 1.07 -22.91
C SER A 178 0.79 0.33 -22.11
N GLY A 179 0.31 0.91 -20.99
CA GLY A 179 -0.83 0.40 -20.24
C GLY A 179 -2.11 0.31 -21.07
N GLN A 180 -2.43 1.37 -21.82
CA GLN A 180 -3.61 1.37 -22.71
C GLN A 180 -3.54 0.25 -23.75
N LYS A 181 -2.37 0.05 -24.38
CA LYS A 181 -2.15 -1.05 -25.32
C LYS A 181 -2.33 -2.40 -24.63
N MET A 182 -1.70 -2.61 -23.48
CA MET A 182 -1.79 -3.85 -22.71
C MET A 182 -3.24 -4.20 -22.35
N TYR A 183 -4.01 -3.26 -21.82
CA TYR A 183 -5.40 -3.48 -21.47
C TYR A 183 -6.31 -3.68 -22.69
N ALA A 184 -5.96 -3.08 -23.83
CA ALA A 184 -6.68 -3.33 -25.10
C ALA A 184 -6.45 -4.74 -25.65
N GLU A 185 -5.28 -5.34 -25.38
CA GLU A 185 -4.95 -6.70 -25.81
C GLU A 185 -5.42 -7.76 -24.79
N LEU A 186 -5.57 -7.39 -23.51
CA LEU A 186 -5.98 -8.32 -22.44
C LEU A 186 -7.43 -8.78 -22.60
N SER A 187 -8.38 -7.87 -22.78
CA SER A 187 -9.77 -8.18 -23.09
C SER A 187 -10.54 -6.96 -23.63
N PRO A 188 -11.71 -7.17 -24.29
CA PRO A 188 -12.58 -6.07 -24.69
C PRO A 188 -13.04 -5.20 -23.50
N GLU A 189 -13.33 -5.81 -22.36
CA GLU A 189 -13.82 -5.13 -21.15
C GLU A 189 -12.73 -4.26 -20.52
N THR A 190 -11.51 -4.78 -20.44
CA THR A 190 -10.37 -4.01 -19.93
C THR A 190 -9.96 -2.89 -20.88
N LYS A 191 -10.13 -3.07 -22.18
CA LYS A 191 -9.95 -2.01 -23.17
C LYS A 191 -10.94 -0.87 -22.95
N GLU A 192 -12.24 -1.19 -22.88
CA GLU A 192 -13.30 -0.19 -22.66
C GLU A 192 -13.04 0.60 -21.35
N PHE A 193 -12.71 -0.11 -20.30
CA PHE A 193 -12.38 0.49 -19.01
C PHE A 193 -11.18 1.46 -19.12
N PHE A 194 -10.07 1.03 -19.68
CA PHE A 194 -8.87 1.85 -19.70
C PHE A 194 -9.00 3.04 -20.65
N ASP A 195 -9.67 2.87 -21.79
CA ASP A 195 -10.02 3.97 -22.69
C ASP A 195 -10.90 5.00 -21.98
N PHE A 196 -11.91 4.55 -21.23
CA PHE A 196 -12.75 5.43 -20.40
C PHE A 196 -11.92 6.23 -19.38
N MET A 197 -10.96 5.60 -18.71
CA MET A 197 -10.08 6.26 -17.75
C MET A 197 -9.23 7.35 -18.42
N MET A 198 -8.67 7.06 -19.60
CA MET A 198 -7.85 8.01 -20.36
C MET A 198 -8.65 9.18 -20.93
N GLU A 199 -9.81 8.91 -21.53
CA GLU A 199 -10.67 9.92 -22.16
C GLU A 199 -11.25 10.90 -21.14
N ASN A 200 -11.46 10.47 -19.90
CA ASN A 200 -12.02 11.30 -18.83
C ASN A 200 -10.95 11.84 -17.85
N GLU A 201 -9.65 11.73 -18.18
CA GLU A 201 -8.53 12.25 -17.38
C GLU A 201 -8.57 11.78 -15.91
N LEU A 202 -8.87 10.47 -15.67
CA LEU A 202 -9.07 9.89 -14.34
C LEU A 202 -7.78 9.39 -13.68
N PHE A 203 -6.62 9.81 -14.19
CA PHE A 203 -5.29 9.52 -13.66
C PHE A 203 -4.60 10.79 -13.15
N ASP A 204 -4.46 10.97 -11.84
CA ASP A 204 -3.51 11.94 -11.26
C ASP A 204 -2.25 11.19 -10.78
N VAL A 205 -1.39 10.82 -11.72
CA VAL A 205 -0.24 9.96 -11.43
C VAL A 205 1.11 10.69 -11.42
N PHE A 206 1.19 11.90 -11.95
CA PHE A 206 2.46 12.63 -12.00
C PHE A 206 2.87 13.18 -10.64
N GLY A 207 4.09 12.85 -10.22
CA GLY A 207 4.68 13.37 -8.99
C GLY A 207 4.91 14.89 -9.08
N ARG A 208 4.62 15.63 -8.01
CA ARG A 208 4.84 17.07 -7.91
C ARG A 208 5.08 17.51 -6.48
N LYS A 209 5.65 18.69 -6.30
CA LYS A 209 5.88 19.29 -4.99
C LYS A 209 4.56 19.39 -4.21
N ASP A 210 4.64 19.16 -2.91
CA ASP A 210 3.51 19.23 -1.96
C ASP A 210 2.35 18.24 -2.25
N LYS A 211 2.54 17.27 -3.17
CA LYS A 211 1.61 16.17 -3.39
C LYS A 211 1.83 15.08 -2.31
N LYS A 212 0.72 14.58 -1.73
CA LYS A 212 0.76 13.49 -0.75
C LYS A 212 1.44 12.25 -1.35
N GLN A 213 2.29 11.59 -0.57
CA GLN A 213 2.90 10.32 -0.94
C GLN A 213 1.85 9.20 -1.01
N GLY A 214 2.16 8.18 -1.81
CA GLY A 214 1.37 6.97 -1.98
C GLY A 214 0.59 6.96 -3.28
N GLY A 215 -0.12 5.86 -3.49
CA GLY A 215 -1.07 5.62 -4.55
C GLY A 215 -2.33 5.02 -3.97
N TYR A 216 -3.45 5.23 -4.61
CA TYR A 216 -4.71 4.58 -4.29
C TYR A 216 -5.72 4.79 -5.43
N MET A 217 -6.65 3.87 -5.54
CA MET A 217 -7.88 4.07 -6.28
C MET A 217 -8.98 4.57 -5.34
N THR A 218 -9.82 5.46 -5.82
CA THR A 218 -11.08 5.82 -5.17
C THR A 218 -12.22 5.82 -6.18
N TYR A 219 -13.43 5.48 -5.74
CA TYR A 219 -14.61 5.50 -6.61
C TYR A 219 -15.45 6.74 -6.35
N LEU A 220 -15.74 7.49 -7.41
CA LEU A 220 -16.55 8.70 -7.38
C LEU A 220 -17.99 8.34 -7.72
N TYR A 221 -18.77 7.93 -6.74
CA TYR A 221 -20.12 7.38 -6.92
C TYR A 221 -21.05 8.28 -7.74
N GLN A 222 -21.00 9.60 -7.52
CA GLN A 222 -21.84 10.54 -8.25
C GLN A 222 -21.51 10.60 -9.74
N TYR A 223 -20.29 10.26 -10.12
CA TYR A 223 -19.80 10.28 -11.51
C TYR A 223 -19.69 8.88 -12.11
N HIS A 224 -20.03 7.84 -11.36
CA HIS A 224 -19.84 6.44 -11.74
C HIS A 224 -18.46 6.16 -12.27
N SER A 225 -17.44 6.73 -11.64
CA SER A 225 -16.06 6.71 -12.15
C SER A 225 -15.06 6.33 -11.08
N PRO A 226 -14.16 5.37 -11.34
CA PRO A 226 -12.95 5.22 -10.55
C PRO A 226 -11.98 6.39 -10.85
N PHE A 227 -11.13 6.70 -9.88
CA PHE A 227 -10.07 7.70 -10.02
C PHE A 227 -8.79 7.17 -9.38
N ILE A 228 -7.65 7.27 -10.08
CA ILE A 228 -6.36 6.83 -9.58
C ILE A 228 -5.48 8.03 -9.23
N PHE A 229 -5.04 8.05 -7.98
CA PHE A 229 -4.04 8.98 -7.47
C PHE A 229 -2.73 8.22 -7.24
N ALA A 230 -1.61 8.72 -7.77
CA ALA A 230 -0.29 8.13 -7.56
C ALA A 230 0.83 9.15 -7.70
N ASN A 231 2.09 8.71 -7.62
CA ASN A 231 3.26 9.57 -7.72
C ASN A 231 4.35 8.88 -8.55
N PHE A 232 4.26 8.95 -9.86
CA PHE A 232 5.29 8.41 -10.76
C PHE A 232 6.64 9.08 -10.50
N ASN A 233 7.68 8.27 -10.42
CA ASN A 233 9.01 8.70 -10.04
C ASN A 233 10.16 8.00 -10.81
N GLY A 234 9.82 7.23 -11.86
CA GLY A 234 10.78 6.53 -12.72
C GLY A 234 11.26 5.18 -12.18
N THR A 235 10.61 4.65 -11.14
CA THR A 235 10.89 3.29 -10.63
C THR A 235 9.86 2.29 -11.11
N SER A 236 10.10 0.99 -10.89
CA SER A 236 9.14 -0.08 -11.18
C SER A 236 7.76 0.16 -10.55
N GLY A 237 7.71 0.90 -9.44
CA GLY A 237 6.45 1.30 -8.80
C GLY A 237 5.47 2.07 -9.70
N ASP A 238 5.95 2.72 -10.76
CA ASP A 238 5.08 3.37 -11.74
C ASP A 238 4.28 2.33 -12.55
N VAL A 239 4.88 1.17 -12.85
CA VAL A 239 4.21 0.06 -13.53
C VAL A 239 3.28 -0.68 -12.56
N ASP A 240 3.70 -0.84 -11.28
CA ASP A 240 2.84 -1.41 -10.24
C ASP A 240 1.53 -0.62 -10.12
N VAL A 241 1.57 0.72 -10.23
CA VAL A 241 0.36 1.55 -10.27
C VAL A 241 -0.53 1.19 -11.46
N ILE A 242 0.05 1.02 -12.66
CA ILE A 242 -0.72 0.67 -13.87
C ILE A 242 -1.35 -0.71 -13.79
N THR A 243 -0.78 -1.62 -13.07
CA THR A 243 -1.30 -2.99 -12.92
C THR A 243 -2.19 -3.11 -11.67
N HIS A 244 -1.70 -2.73 -10.51
CA HIS A 244 -2.37 -2.87 -9.23
C HIS A 244 -3.57 -1.92 -9.08
N GLU A 245 -3.34 -0.60 -9.17
CA GLU A 245 -4.42 0.38 -8.99
C GLU A 245 -5.48 0.30 -10.10
N CYS A 246 -5.06 -0.06 -11.32
CA CYS A 246 -6.03 -0.36 -12.38
C CYS A 246 -6.81 -1.65 -12.14
N GLY A 247 -6.28 -2.61 -11.39
CA GLY A 247 -7.06 -3.76 -10.91
C GLY A 247 -8.20 -3.33 -10.01
N HIS A 248 -7.94 -2.46 -9.03
CA HIS A 248 -8.97 -1.83 -8.20
C HIS A 248 -9.96 -1.00 -9.04
N ALA A 249 -9.45 -0.19 -9.95
CA ALA A 249 -10.27 0.69 -10.77
C ALA A 249 -11.17 -0.10 -11.73
N PHE A 250 -10.70 -1.20 -12.29
CA PHE A 250 -11.49 -2.08 -13.13
C PHE A 250 -12.62 -2.77 -12.34
N GLN A 251 -12.34 -3.24 -11.14
CA GLN A 251 -13.37 -3.76 -10.24
C GLN A 251 -14.41 -2.67 -9.94
N GLY A 252 -13.97 -1.46 -9.56
CA GLY A 252 -14.87 -0.34 -9.28
C GLY A 252 -15.71 0.05 -10.51
N TYR A 253 -15.09 0.09 -11.70
CA TYR A 253 -15.77 0.39 -12.97
C TYR A 253 -16.91 -0.59 -13.27
N LEU A 254 -16.67 -1.90 -13.09
CA LEU A 254 -17.67 -2.93 -13.32
C LEU A 254 -18.75 -2.93 -12.23
N SER A 255 -18.36 -2.91 -10.96
CA SER A 255 -19.29 -2.96 -9.83
C SER A 255 -20.12 -1.69 -9.66
N GLY A 256 -19.56 -0.53 -10.03
CA GLY A 256 -20.23 0.75 -9.96
C GLY A 256 -21.39 0.91 -10.94
N GLN A 257 -21.58 -0.05 -11.84
CA GLN A 257 -22.76 -0.12 -12.71
C GLN A 257 -23.97 -0.81 -12.04
N ASP A 258 -23.76 -1.46 -10.89
CA ASP A 258 -24.87 -2.04 -10.12
C ASP A 258 -25.71 -0.92 -9.49
N PRO A 259 -27.05 -0.95 -9.64
CA PRO A 259 -27.93 0.06 -9.07
C PRO A 259 -27.98 0.02 -7.53
N ILE A 260 -27.47 -1.05 -6.91
CA ILE A 260 -27.40 -1.21 -5.46
C ILE A 260 -25.96 -0.87 -5.03
N MET A 261 -25.77 0.29 -4.42
CA MET A 261 -24.48 0.83 -4.04
C MET A 261 -23.67 -0.10 -3.13
N GLU A 262 -24.37 -0.80 -2.22
CA GLU A 262 -23.76 -1.77 -1.30
C GLU A 262 -23.18 -3.00 -2.01
N HIS A 263 -23.54 -3.27 -3.26
CA HIS A 263 -22.90 -4.33 -4.06
C HIS A 263 -21.56 -3.90 -4.66
N ALA A 264 -21.32 -2.61 -4.78
CA ALA A 264 -20.02 -2.08 -5.23
C ALA A 264 -18.96 -2.11 -4.13
N ASP A 265 -19.38 -2.09 -2.86
CA ASP A 265 -18.48 -2.18 -1.71
C ASP A 265 -17.89 -3.58 -1.60
N ILE A 266 -16.57 -3.62 -1.41
CA ILE A 266 -15.80 -4.87 -1.23
C ILE A 266 -15.40 -5.02 0.24
N THR A 267 -15.29 -6.26 0.70
CA THR A 267 -14.75 -6.56 2.01
C THR A 267 -13.23 -6.58 2.00
N MET A 268 -12.59 -6.46 3.17
CA MET A 268 -11.14 -6.50 3.27
C MET A 268 -10.55 -7.84 2.79
N GLU A 269 -11.30 -8.94 2.90
CA GLU A 269 -10.89 -10.25 2.39
C GLU A 269 -10.72 -10.30 0.88
N THR A 270 -11.42 -9.44 0.14
CA THR A 270 -11.43 -9.43 -1.33
C THR A 270 -10.71 -8.22 -1.92
N ALA A 271 -10.32 -7.26 -1.07
CA ALA A 271 -9.80 -5.96 -1.52
C ALA A 271 -8.62 -6.07 -2.48
N GLU A 272 -7.70 -7.02 -2.24
CA GLU A 272 -6.48 -7.17 -3.05
C GLU A 272 -6.54 -8.37 -4.02
N ILE A 273 -7.67 -9.10 -4.12
CA ILE A 273 -7.78 -10.22 -5.06
C ILE A 273 -7.66 -9.72 -6.50
N HIS A 274 -8.43 -8.69 -6.84
CA HIS A 274 -8.48 -8.16 -8.20
C HIS A 274 -7.25 -7.31 -8.55
N SER A 275 -6.69 -6.56 -7.60
CA SER A 275 -5.49 -5.73 -7.81
C SER A 275 -4.24 -6.60 -8.00
N MET A 276 -3.94 -7.49 -7.05
CA MET A 276 -2.78 -8.37 -7.12
C MET A 276 -2.92 -9.42 -8.24
N SER A 277 -4.14 -9.88 -8.56
CA SER A 277 -4.34 -10.75 -9.72
C SER A 277 -4.06 -10.03 -11.03
N MET A 278 -4.44 -8.76 -11.15
CA MET A 278 -4.17 -7.97 -12.35
C MET A 278 -2.66 -7.82 -12.59
N GLU A 279 -1.86 -7.63 -11.53
CA GLU A 279 -0.40 -7.62 -11.66
C GLU A 279 0.12 -8.87 -12.39
N PHE A 280 -0.34 -10.06 -12.00
CA PHE A 280 0.08 -11.32 -12.62
C PHE A 280 -0.57 -11.59 -13.99
N PHE A 281 -1.81 -11.16 -14.21
CA PHE A 281 -2.45 -11.29 -15.52
C PHE A 281 -1.74 -10.47 -16.59
N THR A 282 -1.07 -9.40 -16.20
CA THR A 282 -0.35 -8.50 -17.11
C THR A 282 1.11 -8.91 -17.34
N ASP A 283 1.63 -9.95 -16.68
CA ASP A 283 2.99 -10.48 -16.88
C ASP A 283 3.42 -10.63 -18.35
N PRO A 284 2.56 -11.10 -19.29
CA PRO A 284 2.95 -11.25 -20.69
C PRO A 284 3.34 -9.95 -21.42
N TRP A 285 2.96 -8.79 -20.87
CA TRP A 285 3.26 -7.47 -21.43
C TRP A 285 4.42 -6.75 -20.75
N MET A 286 5.04 -7.33 -19.74
CA MET A 286 6.11 -6.67 -18.98
C MET A 286 7.32 -6.31 -19.83
N LYS A 287 7.48 -6.93 -20.99
CA LYS A 287 8.49 -6.54 -21.96
C LYS A 287 8.28 -5.13 -22.53
N GLU A 288 7.05 -4.68 -22.69
CA GLU A 288 6.70 -3.32 -23.15
C GLU A 288 7.17 -2.26 -22.14
N PHE A 289 7.17 -2.59 -20.84
CA PHE A 289 7.56 -1.70 -19.78
C PHE A 289 9.05 -1.80 -19.40
N PHE A 290 9.65 -2.98 -19.46
CA PHE A 290 11.01 -3.22 -18.95
C PHE A 290 12.02 -3.68 -20.01
N GLY A 291 11.61 -3.81 -21.27
CA GLY A 291 12.48 -4.23 -22.38
C GLY A 291 13.21 -5.54 -22.07
N ASP A 292 14.54 -5.53 -22.20
CA ASP A 292 15.37 -6.72 -21.96
C ASP A 292 15.45 -7.12 -20.47
N ARG A 293 14.95 -6.29 -19.55
CA ARG A 293 14.90 -6.56 -18.11
C ARG A 293 13.56 -7.10 -17.62
N GLU A 294 12.67 -7.51 -18.53
CA GLU A 294 11.39 -8.14 -18.22
C GLU A 294 11.52 -9.26 -17.17
N LYS A 295 12.44 -10.21 -17.37
CA LYS A 295 12.63 -11.35 -16.47
C LYS A 295 13.12 -10.95 -15.08
N ASP A 296 13.89 -9.89 -14.99
CA ASP A 296 14.33 -9.34 -13.71
C ASP A 296 13.12 -8.76 -12.95
N PHE A 297 12.25 -8.02 -13.65
CA PHE A 297 11.02 -7.49 -13.07
C PHE A 297 10.11 -8.61 -12.54
N LEU A 298 9.80 -9.61 -13.35
CA LEU A 298 8.96 -10.75 -12.93
C LEU A 298 9.55 -11.48 -11.70
N SER A 299 10.88 -11.63 -11.66
CA SER A 299 11.54 -12.23 -10.49
C SER A 299 11.44 -11.33 -9.25
N MET A 300 11.57 -10.01 -9.43
CA MET A 300 11.46 -9.03 -8.36
C MET A 300 10.04 -9.00 -7.80
N GLN A 301 9.02 -8.94 -8.65
CA GLN A 301 7.60 -8.97 -8.28
C GLN A 301 7.25 -10.21 -7.44
N LEU A 302 7.69 -11.39 -7.87
CA LEU A 302 7.47 -12.61 -7.11
C LEU A 302 8.18 -12.60 -5.75
N GLU A 303 9.43 -12.11 -5.70
CA GLU A 303 10.16 -11.98 -4.43
C GLU A 303 9.48 -10.99 -3.49
N ASP A 304 8.94 -9.90 -4.02
CA ASP A 304 8.23 -8.88 -3.24
C ASP A 304 6.92 -9.41 -2.66
N ALA A 305 6.14 -10.12 -3.45
CA ALA A 305 4.93 -10.80 -2.99
C ALA A 305 5.23 -11.79 -1.84
N ILE A 306 6.33 -12.54 -1.94
CA ILE A 306 6.76 -13.46 -0.87
C ILE A 306 7.15 -12.68 0.40
N ARG A 307 7.80 -11.55 0.28
CA ARG A 307 8.24 -10.72 1.41
C ARG A 307 7.10 -9.96 2.07
N PHE A 308 6.09 -9.61 1.30
CA PHE A 308 4.93 -8.86 1.80
C PHE A 308 4.15 -9.64 2.85
N ILE A 309 3.96 -10.95 2.68
CA ILE A 309 3.14 -11.77 3.58
C ILE A 309 3.63 -11.72 5.05
N PRO A 310 4.93 -11.96 5.37
CA PRO A 310 5.43 -11.77 6.73
C PRO A 310 5.26 -10.34 7.26
N TYR A 311 5.47 -9.34 6.40
CA TYR A 311 5.34 -7.93 6.78
C TYR A 311 3.90 -7.58 7.14
N GLY A 312 2.93 -7.87 6.28
CA GLY A 312 1.51 -7.61 6.54
C GLY A 312 1.01 -8.36 7.78
N THR A 313 1.47 -9.61 7.96
CA THR A 313 1.16 -10.41 9.15
C THR A 313 1.73 -9.79 10.43
N MET A 314 2.94 -9.26 10.39
CA MET A 314 3.56 -8.55 11.51
C MET A 314 2.79 -7.29 11.89
N VAL A 315 2.33 -6.52 10.91
CA VAL A 315 1.52 -5.31 11.15
C VAL A 315 0.20 -5.68 11.84
N ASP A 316 -0.48 -6.74 11.39
CA ASP A 316 -1.71 -7.22 12.04
C ASP A 316 -1.45 -7.67 13.49
N GLU A 317 -0.38 -8.43 13.74
CA GLU A 317 -0.01 -8.85 15.09
C GLU A 317 0.31 -7.67 16.01
N PHE A 318 1.06 -6.69 15.50
CA PHE A 318 1.40 -5.48 16.24
C PHE A 318 0.13 -4.74 16.69
N GLN A 319 -0.86 -4.59 15.80
CA GLN A 319 -2.12 -3.94 16.16
C GLN A 319 -2.89 -4.71 17.22
N HIS A 320 -2.91 -6.05 17.19
CA HIS A 320 -3.53 -6.85 18.24
C HIS A 320 -2.85 -6.61 19.59
N ILE A 321 -1.52 -6.62 19.67
CA ILE A 321 -0.76 -6.35 20.89
C ILE A 321 -1.11 -4.97 21.45
N VAL A 322 -1.11 -3.95 20.61
CA VAL A 322 -1.36 -2.55 21.03
C VAL A 322 -2.79 -2.39 21.56
N TYR A 323 -3.79 -2.95 20.89
CA TYR A 323 -5.19 -2.81 21.32
C TYR A 323 -5.60 -3.78 22.46
N GLU A 324 -4.83 -4.83 22.71
CA GLU A 324 -4.96 -5.66 23.91
C GLU A 324 -4.37 -4.98 25.14
N THR A 325 -3.35 -4.16 24.94
CA THR A 325 -2.57 -3.52 26.01
C THR A 325 -2.46 -2.01 25.72
N PRO A 326 -3.60 -1.28 25.72
CA PRO A 326 -3.65 0.12 25.30
C PRO A 326 -2.93 1.08 26.25
N GLU A 327 -2.44 0.61 27.39
CA GLU A 327 -1.59 1.33 28.35
C GLU A 327 -0.09 1.33 27.95
N LEU A 328 0.31 0.60 26.92
CA LEU A 328 1.67 0.69 26.39
C LEU A 328 1.97 2.12 25.92
N THR A 329 3.20 2.55 26.14
CA THR A 329 3.69 3.84 25.62
C THR A 329 4.35 3.65 24.26
N PRO A 330 4.46 4.70 23.42
CA PRO A 330 5.16 4.62 22.14
C PRO A 330 6.61 4.13 22.25
N GLN A 331 7.29 4.44 23.34
CA GLN A 331 8.66 3.94 23.63
C GLN A 331 8.65 2.47 24.06
#